data_24bbbde4822fb72a9a54fc3e23c925c3
#
_entry.id   24bbbde4822fb72a9a54fc3e23c925c3
#
_cell.length_a   1.000
_cell.length_b   1.000
_cell.length_c   1.000
_cell.angle_alpha   90.00
_cell.angle_beta   90.00
_cell.angle_gamma   90.00
#
_symmetry.space_group_name_H-M   'P 1'
#
loop_
_entity.id
_entity.type
_entity.pdbx_description
1 polymer ?
#
loop_
_entity_poly.entity_id
_entity_poly.type
_entity_poly.pdbx_seq_one_letter_code
_entity_poly.pdbx_strand_id
1 'polypeptide(L)'
;MTDLYVTWSEYHHKIENLAVKIHKSNWHFDHIVCLAKGGLRVGDILCRLYDKPLAIMSTASYRGENNRQRGEIEFSQHLSTIKPLGDRILLVDDLVDSGISMAESLNWLKNKYSHISDLRTAVIWYKSTSIAVPDYYIDYLPDNPWIHQPFEIYEQTDIKELTSKFNED
;
A
#
# COMPACT_ATOMS: atom_id res chain seq x y z
N MET A 1 -24.75 4.32 0.91
CA MET A 1 -23.31 4.70 0.87
C MET A 1 -22.99 4.99 -0.58
N THR A 2 -22.38 6.12 -0.86
CA THR A 2 -21.92 6.43 -2.21
C THR A 2 -20.52 5.84 -2.37
N ASP A 3 -20.34 4.97 -3.37
CA ASP A 3 -19.03 4.45 -3.71
C ASP A 3 -18.11 5.55 -4.25
N LEU A 4 -16.83 5.41 -4.04
CA LEU A 4 -15.80 6.31 -4.57
C LEU A 4 -15.14 5.67 -5.79
N TYR A 5 -15.34 6.25 -6.95
CA TYR A 5 -14.70 5.81 -8.21
C TYR A 5 -13.48 6.67 -8.50
N VAL A 6 -12.35 6.03 -8.77
CA VAL A 6 -11.06 6.69 -8.98
C VAL A 6 -10.52 6.35 -10.36
N THR A 7 -10.23 7.36 -11.15
CA THR A 7 -9.58 7.23 -12.45
C THR A 7 -8.06 7.06 -12.31
N TRP A 8 -7.38 6.56 -13.34
CA TRP A 8 -5.91 6.50 -13.37
C TRP A 8 -5.25 7.87 -13.17
N SER A 9 -5.82 8.92 -13.79
CA SER A 9 -5.30 10.27 -13.63
C SER A 9 -5.40 10.77 -12.19
N GLU A 10 -6.55 10.58 -11.54
CA GLU A 10 -6.75 10.94 -10.15
C GLU A 10 -5.85 10.13 -9.21
N TYR A 11 -5.71 8.82 -9.48
CA TYR A 11 -4.84 7.95 -8.71
C TYR A 11 -3.38 8.43 -8.73
N HIS A 12 -2.83 8.71 -9.92
CA HIS A 12 -1.47 9.23 -10.07
C HIS A 12 -1.31 10.60 -9.38
N HIS A 13 -2.26 11.51 -9.58
CA HIS A 13 -2.23 12.83 -8.94
C HIS A 13 -2.25 12.74 -7.40
N LYS A 14 -2.98 11.78 -6.83
CA LYS A 14 -2.95 11.54 -5.38
C LYS A 14 -1.58 11.06 -4.91
N ILE A 15 -0.89 10.19 -5.65
CA ILE A 15 0.46 9.75 -5.30
C ILE A 15 1.45 10.93 -5.37
N GLU A 16 1.36 11.79 -6.38
CA GLU A 16 2.17 13.00 -6.49
C GLU A 16 1.94 13.93 -5.28
N ASN A 17 0.68 14.14 -4.90
CA ASN A 17 0.33 14.92 -3.72
C ASN A 17 0.88 14.30 -2.43
N LEU A 18 0.85 12.96 -2.31
CA LEU A 18 1.44 12.24 -1.18
C LEU A 18 2.94 12.49 -1.10
N ALA A 19 3.65 12.43 -2.23
CA ALA A 19 5.07 12.75 -2.30
C ALA A 19 5.34 14.18 -1.82
N VAL A 20 4.58 15.16 -2.32
CA VAL A 20 4.72 16.56 -1.89
C VAL A 20 4.46 16.73 -0.39
N LYS A 21 3.44 16.04 0.16
CA LYS A 21 3.12 16.09 1.59
C LYS A 21 4.27 15.55 2.45
N ILE A 22 4.84 14.42 2.05
CA ILE A 22 6.00 13.83 2.73
C ILE A 22 7.20 14.77 2.65
N HIS A 23 7.49 15.34 1.48
CA HIS A 23 8.61 16.29 1.29
C HIS A 23 8.46 17.52 2.20
N LYS A 24 7.28 18.13 2.26
CA LYS A 24 7.00 19.30 3.09
C LYS A 24 7.12 19.04 4.59
N SER A 25 7.06 17.78 5.04
CA SER A 25 7.29 17.44 6.45
C SER A 25 8.74 17.55 6.89
N ASN A 26 9.68 17.72 5.96
CA ASN A 26 11.13 17.72 6.18
C ASN A 26 11.66 16.43 6.84
N TRP A 27 10.87 15.36 6.81
CA TRP A 27 11.33 14.04 7.25
C TRP A 27 12.06 13.32 6.10
N HIS A 28 13.24 12.77 6.40
CA HIS A 28 14.04 12.04 5.44
C HIS A 28 14.06 10.56 5.78
N PHE A 29 14.07 9.71 4.76
CA PHE A 29 14.10 8.26 4.87
C PHE A 29 15.14 7.65 3.91
N ASP A 30 15.56 6.43 4.22
CA ASP A 30 16.61 5.71 3.49
C ASP A 30 16.04 4.73 2.47
N HIS A 31 14.90 4.11 2.82
CA HIS A 31 14.24 3.08 2.04
C HIS A 31 12.73 3.28 2.01
N ILE A 32 12.12 2.81 0.93
CA ILE A 32 10.67 2.60 0.83
C ILE A 32 10.42 1.10 0.91
N VAL A 33 9.51 0.68 1.77
CA VAL A 33 8.93 -0.67 1.83
C VAL A 33 7.50 -0.58 1.36
N CYS A 34 7.12 -1.29 0.30
CA CYS A 34 5.73 -1.33 -0.14
C CYS A 34 5.06 -2.65 0.22
N LEU A 35 3.80 -2.58 0.64
CA LEU A 35 2.96 -3.76 0.84
C LEU A 35 2.39 -4.21 -0.50
N ALA A 36 2.71 -5.41 -0.91
CA ALA A 36 2.13 -5.99 -2.13
C ALA A 36 0.74 -6.58 -1.78
N LYS A 37 -0.28 -6.38 -2.67
CA LYS A 37 -0.16 -5.79 -4.01
C LYS A 37 -0.49 -4.28 -4.07
N GLY A 38 -1.36 -3.78 -3.19
CA GLY A 38 -1.90 -2.42 -3.25
C GLY A 38 -0.82 -1.34 -3.29
N GLY A 39 0.14 -1.44 -2.40
CA GLY A 39 1.24 -0.49 -2.28
C GLY A 39 2.27 -0.49 -3.40
N LEU A 40 2.26 -1.48 -4.32
CA LEU A 40 3.27 -1.58 -5.37
C LEU A 40 3.33 -0.35 -6.27
N ARG A 41 2.18 0.18 -6.69
CA ARG A 41 2.14 1.37 -7.57
C ARG A 41 2.57 2.63 -6.84
N VAL A 42 2.15 2.76 -5.59
CA VAL A 42 2.57 3.87 -4.71
C VAL A 42 4.07 3.81 -4.49
N GLY A 43 4.59 2.64 -4.13
CA GLY A 43 6.01 2.42 -3.89
C GLY A 43 6.86 2.68 -5.13
N ASP A 44 6.45 2.21 -6.31
CA ASP A 44 7.18 2.43 -7.57
C ASP A 44 7.30 3.93 -7.89
N ILE A 45 6.21 4.67 -7.80
CA ILE A 45 6.24 6.11 -8.11
C ILE A 45 7.06 6.88 -7.08
N LEU A 46 6.87 6.60 -5.79
CA LEU A 46 7.62 7.29 -4.73
C LEU A 46 9.12 6.98 -4.78
N CYS A 47 9.53 5.74 -5.04
CA CYS A 47 10.95 5.39 -5.10
C CYS A 47 11.67 6.10 -6.25
N ARG A 48 10.99 6.33 -7.38
CA ARG A 48 11.52 7.12 -8.52
C ARG A 48 11.61 8.60 -8.17
N LEU A 49 10.56 9.19 -7.59
CA LEU A 49 10.53 10.61 -7.23
C LEU A 49 11.60 10.97 -6.18
N TYR A 50 11.85 10.09 -5.23
CA TYR A 50 12.80 10.31 -4.14
C TYR A 50 14.20 9.76 -4.39
N ASP A 51 14.39 9.04 -5.50
CA ASP A 51 15.64 8.30 -5.77
C ASP A 51 16.06 7.42 -4.59
N LYS A 52 15.10 6.63 -4.08
CA LYS A 52 15.29 5.74 -2.93
C LYS A 52 15.11 4.28 -3.33
N PRO A 53 15.88 3.35 -2.74
CA PRO A 53 15.68 1.93 -2.98
C PRO A 53 14.28 1.48 -2.51
N LEU A 54 13.70 0.55 -3.28
CA LEU A 54 12.41 -0.08 -3.00
C LEU A 54 12.61 -1.49 -2.47
N ALA A 55 11.95 -1.80 -1.38
CA ALA A 55 11.77 -3.15 -0.88
C ALA A 55 10.29 -3.54 -0.96
N ILE A 56 10.01 -4.80 -1.27
CA ILE A 56 8.65 -5.34 -1.39
C ILE A 56 8.40 -6.31 -0.24
N MET A 57 7.33 -6.07 0.50
CA MET A 57 6.79 -6.95 1.51
C MET A 57 5.51 -7.59 0.99
N SER A 58 5.51 -8.91 0.83
CA SER A 58 4.30 -9.63 0.48
C SER A 58 3.57 -10.07 1.74
N THR A 59 2.27 -9.79 1.78
CA THR A 59 1.36 -10.25 2.84
C THR A 59 0.24 -11.07 2.22
N ALA A 60 -0.16 -12.14 2.88
CA ALA A 60 -1.33 -12.92 2.51
C ALA A 60 -2.27 -13.01 3.72
N SER A 61 -3.51 -12.60 3.53
CA SER A 61 -4.54 -12.90 4.52
C SER A 61 -5.12 -14.27 4.21
N TYR A 62 -4.91 -15.23 5.08
CA TYR A 62 -5.55 -16.54 4.98
C TYR A 62 -7.04 -16.39 5.29
N ARG A 63 -7.88 -16.56 4.28
CA ARG A 63 -9.30 -16.86 4.50
C ARG A 63 -9.37 -18.37 4.73
N GLY A 64 -9.34 -18.78 6.01
CA GLY A 64 -9.58 -20.18 6.36
C GLY A 64 -10.93 -20.62 5.79
N GLU A 65 -11.06 -21.89 5.39
CA GLU A 65 -12.30 -22.49 4.82
C GLU A 65 -13.51 -22.37 5.74
N ASN A 66 -13.34 -21.96 6.97
CA ASN A 66 -14.41 -21.68 7.93
C ASN A 66 -14.47 -20.17 8.25
N ASN A 67 -15.38 -19.50 7.64
CA ASN A 67 -15.75 -18.07 7.69
C ASN A 67 -15.90 -17.43 9.09
N ARG A 68 -15.25 -17.90 10.15
CA ARG A 68 -15.46 -17.43 11.55
C ARG A 68 -14.21 -16.94 12.29
N GLN A 69 -13.01 -17.08 11.73
CA GLN A 69 -11.82 -16.43 12.29
C GLN A 69 -11.18 -15.58 11.19
N ARG A 70 -10.97 -14.28 11.45
CA ARG A 70 -10.06 -13.45 10.66
C ARG A 70 -8.72 -14.16 10.68
N GLY A 71 -8.30 -14.69 9.52
CA GLY A 71 -7.06 -15.44 9.41
C GLY A 71 -5.88 -14.57 9.81
N GLU A 72 -4.88 -15.20 10.37
CA GLU A 72 -3.57 -14.58 10.63
C GLU A 72 -3.01 -14.06 9.31
N ILE A 73 -2.35 -12.91 9.36
CA ILE A 73 -1.63 -12.36 8.21
C ILE A 73 -0.29 -13.07 8.11
N GLU A 74 -0.10 -13.81 7.03
CA GLU A 74 1.20 -14.38 6.71
C GLU A 74 2.06 -13.33 6.01
N PHE A 75 3.31 -13.23 6.46
CA PHE A 75 4.32 -12.39 5.83
C PHE A 75 5.31 -13.26 5.06
N SER A 76 5.83 -12.71 3.96
CA SER A 76 7.00 -13.31 3.32
C SER A 76 8.15 -13.40 4.34
N GLN A 77 8.92 -14.50 4.30
CA GLN A 77 10.04 -14.69 5.22
C GLN A 77 11.10 -13.58 5.12
N HIS A 78 11.23 -12.99 3.95
CA HIS A 78 12.20 -11.94 3.63
C HIS A 78 11.55 -10.87 2.75
N LEU A 79 12.07 -9.64 2.88
CA LEU A 79 11.78 -8.58 1.91
C LEU A 79 12.50 -8.86 0.60
N SER A 80 11.85 -8.58 -0.53
CA SER A 80 12.53 -8.52 -1.81
C SER A 80 13.18 -7.14 -1.95
N THR A 81 14.50 -7.08 -1.83
CA THR A 81 15.28 -5.84 -1.92
C THR A 81 16.70 -6.12 -2.42
N ILE A 82 17.29 -5.17 -3.14
CA ILE A 82 18.67 -5.26 -3.62
C ILE A 82 19.67 -4.79 -2.56
N LYS A 83 19.27 -3.79 -1.74
CA LYS A 83 20.11 -3.21 -0.71
C LYS A 83 19.58 -3.54 0.67
N PRO A 84 20.43 -3.73 1.69
CA PRO A 84 19.98 -3.81 3.07
C PRO A 84 19.16 -2.59 3.46
N LEU A 85 18.17 -2.77 4.30
CA LEU A 85 17.36 -1.65 4.79
C LEU A 85 18.25 -0.68 5.60
N GLY A 86 17.99 0.62 5.41
CA GLY A 86 18.56 1.67 6.27
C GLY A 86 17.82 1.79 7.60
N ASP A 87 18.13 2.84 8.34
CA ASP A 87 17.58 3.08 9.68
C ASP A 87 16.21 3.74 9.67
N ARG A 88 15.87 4.46 8.61
CA ARG A 88 14.65 5.26 8.48
C ARG A 88 13.82 4.78 7.30
N ILE A 89 12.68 4.20 7.57
CA ILE A 89 11.86 3.48 6.61
C ILE A 89 10.52 4.16 6.39
N LEU A 90 10.13 4.31 5.13
CA LEU A 90 8.77 4.67 4.74
C LEU A 90 8.03 3.41 4.28
N LEU A 91 7.05 2.97 5.08
CA LEU A 91 6.15 1.86 4.72
C LEU A 91 4.96 2.43 3.96
N VAL A 92 4.70 1.92 2.76
CA VAL A 92 3.64 2.44 1.89
C VAL A 92 2.63 1.38 1.48
N ASP A 93 1.37 1.80 1.39
CA ASP A 93 0.26 1.04 0.84
C ASP A 93 -0.69 2.01 0.09
N ASP A 94 -1.70 1.50 -0.58
CA ASP A 94 -2.72 2.33 -1.23
C ASP A 94 -3.80 2.78 -0.24
N LEU A 95 -4.24 1.89 0.63
CA LEU A 95 -5.38 2.07 1.52
C LEU A 95 -5.13 1.46 2.90
N VAL A 96 -5.51 2.18 3.94
CA VAL A 96 -5.68 1.64 5.28
C VAL A 96 -7.18 1.56 5.59
N ASP A 97 -7.74 0.34 5.51
CA ASP A 97 -9.15 0.07 5.81
C ASP A 97 -9.33 -0.26 7.31
N SER A 98 -9.13 -1.50 7.74
CA SER A 98 -9.15 -1.88 9.16
C SER A 98 -7.87 -1.49 9.91
N GLY A 99 -6.79 -1.29 9.20
CA GLY A 99 -5.47 -0.99 9.75
C GLY A 99 -4.70 -2.18 10.32
N ILE A 100 -5.29 -3.37 10.31
CA ILE A 100 -4.65 -4.58 10.87
C ILE A 100 -3.37 -4.91 10.10
N SER A 101 -3.44 -4.99 8.77
CA SER A 101 -2.27 -5.30 7.93
C SER A 101 -1.13 -4.31 8.13
N MET A 102 -1.46 -3.02 8.24
CA MET A 102 -0.47 -1.96 8.48
C MET A 102 0.18 -2.13 9.86
N ALA A 103 -0.62 -2.32 10.92
CA ALA A 103 -0.12 -2.48 12.27
C ALA A 103 0.79 -3.71 12.42
N GLU A 104 0.37 -4.83 11.86
CA GLU A 104 1.16 -6.07 11.89
C GLU A 104 2.44 -5.95 11.07
N SER A 105 2.40 -5.27 9.92
CA SER A 105 3.58 -5.00 9.09
C SER A 105 4.61 -4.13 9.82
N LEU A 106 4.16 -3.11 10.55
CA LEU A 106 5.02 -2.27 11.39
C LEU A 106 5.70 -3.12 12.48
N ASN A 107 4.94 -3.97 13.16
CA ASN A 107 5.47 -4.86 14.20
C ASN A 107 6.47 -5.86 13.61
N TRP A 108 6.14 -6.46 12.48
CA TRP A 108 7.04 -7.40 11.80
C TRP A 108 8.37 -6.74 11.42
N LEU A 109 8.34 -5.55 10.82
CA LEU A 109 9.54 -4.80 10.45
C LEU A 109 10.41 -4.49 11.67
N LYS A 110 9.82 -3.96 12.75
CA LYS A 110 10.54 -3.62 13.98
C LYS A 110 11.18 -4.84 14.64
N ASN A 111 10.48 -5.97 14.65
CA ASN A 111 10.98 -7.20 15.25
C ASN A 111 12.10 -7.85 14.42
N LYS A 112 11.98 -7.79 13.09
CA LYS A 112 12.94 -8.43 12.20
C LYS A 112 14.19 -7.60 11.97
N TYR A 113 14.06 -6.29 11.95
CA TYR A 113 15.12 -5.33 11.65
C TYR A 113 15.32 -4.36 12.83
N SER A 114 15.98 -4.84 13.87
CA SER A 114 16.16 -4.10 15.13
C SER A 114 16.95 -2.79 15.01
N HIS A 115 17.65 -2.58 13.89
CA HIS A 115 18.39 -1.35 13.61
C HIS A 115 17.49 -0.20 13.10
N ILE A 116 16.23 -0.49 12.69
CA ILE A 116 15.31 0.57 12.25
C ILE A 116 14.99 1.49 13.43
N SER A 117 15.40 2.74 13.30
CA SER A 117 15.22 3.77 14.33
C SER A 117 13.97 4.61 14.16
N ASP A 118 13.52 4.81 12.90
CA ASP A 118 12.32 5.59 12.56
C ASP A 118 11.56 4.91 11.43
N LEU A 119 10.30 4.63 11.65
CA LEU A 119 9.44 3.91 10.73
C LEU A 119 8.11 4.66 10.61
N ARG A 120 7.85 5.25 9.45
CA ARG A 120 6.62 5.99 9.15
C ARG A 120 5.84 5.35 8.01
N THR A 121 4.56 5.65 7.97
CA THR A 121 3.60 5.08 7.05
C THR A 121 3.02 6.13 6.13
N ALA A 122 2.78 5.76 4.87
CA ALA A 122 2.15 6.63 3.89
C ALA A 122 1.15 5.85 3.03
N VAL A 123 -0.05 6.39 2.87
CA VAL A 123 -1.13 5.80 2.07
C VAL A 123 -1.90 6.88 1.32
N ILE A 124 -2.65 6.48 0.30
CA ILE A 124 -3.54 7.42 -0.38
C ILE A 124 -4.81 7.63 0.45
N TRP A 125 -5.44 6.54 0.87
CA TRP A 125 -6.71 6.57 1.62
C TRP A 125 -6.57 5.99 3.02
N TYR A 126 -7.32 6.61 3.93
CA TYR A 126 -7.41 6.20 5.32
C TYR A 126 -8.88 6.23 5.76
N LYS A 127 -9.42 5.09 6.20
CA LYS A 127 -10.81 4.96 6.64
C LYS A 127 -10.96 5.13 8.14
N SER A 128 -12.12 5.61 8.57
CA SER A 128 -12.43 5.82 10.00
C SER A 128 -12.49 4.54 10.83
N THR A 129 -12.69 3.39 10.17
CA THR A 129 -12.70 2.06 10.81
C THR A 129 -11.32 1.55 11.20
N SER A 130 -10.26 2.23 10.75
CA SER A 130 -8.89 1.76 10.97
C SER A 130 -8.44 1.93 12.42
N ILE A 131 -7.80 0.87 12.94
CA ILE A 131 -7.10 0.87 14.24
C ILE A 131 -5.71 1.52 14.16
N ALA A 132 -5.16 1.70 12.95
CA ALA A 132 -3.85 2.29 12.71
C ALA A 132 -4.02 3.61 11.95
N VAL A 133 -3.50 4.70 12.50
CA VAL A 133 -3.48 6.01 11.85
C VAL A 133 -2.18 6.15 11.09
N PRO A 134 -2.19 6.31 9.74
CA PRO A 134 -0.97 6.52 8.98
C PRO A 134 -0.36 7.89 9.25
N ASP A 135 0.97 8.00 9.18
CA ASP A 135 1.67 9.27 9.37
C ASP A 135 1.38 10.25 8.22
N TYR A 136 1.25 9.71 7.00
CA TYR A 136 0.92 10.49 5.81
C TYR A 136 -0.24 9.83 5.05
N TYR A 137 -1.25 10.61 4.74
CA TYR A 137 -2.38 10.18 3.89
C TYR A 137 -2.91 11.38 3.10
N ILE A 138 -3.62 11.11 2.02
CA ILE A 138 -4.24 12.15 1.20
C ILE A 138 -5.68 12.36 1.62
N ASP A 139 -6.50 11.32 1.58
CA ASP A 139 -7.91 11.42 1.92
C ASP A 139 -8.23 10.61 3.17
N TYR A 140 -8.88 11.26 4.13
CA TYR A 140 -9.57 10.60 5.23
C TYR A 140 -11.02 10.34 4.83
N LEU A 141 -11.50 9.12 5.01
CA LEU A 141 -12.83 8.68 4.60
C LEU A 141 -13.69 8.33 5.82
N PRO A 142 -14.45 9.30 6.37
CA PRO A 142 -15.24 9.10 7.58
C PRO A 142 -16.42 8.16 7.37
N ASP A 143 -17.00 8.13 6.17
CA ASP A 143 -18.20 7.35 5.84
C ASP A 143 -17.87 5.94 5.33
N ASN A 144 -16.59 5.57 5.31
CA ASN A 144 -16.10 4.25 4.86
C ASN A 144 -16.66 3.78 3.50
N PRO A 145 -16.61 4.61 2.44
CA PRO A 145 -17.11 4.21 1.13
C PRO A 145 -16.32 3.02 0.59
N TRP A 146 -16.93 2.25 -0.30
CA TRP A 146 -16.16 1.34 -1.14
C TRP A 146 -15.37 2.17 -2.16
N ILE A 147 -14.08 1.87 -2.33
CA ILE A 147 -13.22 2.56 -3.28
C ILE A 147 -13.02 1.65 -4.48
N HIS A 148 -13.50 2.08 -5.65
CA HIS A 148 -13.22 1.43 -6.92
C HIS A 148 -11.93 2.02 -7.50
N GLN A 149 -10.82 1.33 -7.23
CA GLN A 149 -9.53 1.74 -7.73
C GLN A 149 -9.37 1.38 -9.22
N PRO A 150 -8.60 2.14 -10.02
CA PRO A 150 -8.59 1.98 -11.47
C PRO A 150 -8.05 0.63 -11.95
N PHE A 151 -7.32 -0.09 -11.12
CA PHE A 151 -6.79 -1.41 -11.45
C PHE A 151 -7.70 -2.58 -11.00
N GLU A 152 -8.73 -2.33 -10.18
CA GLU A 152 -9.65 -3.39 -9.73
C GLU A 152 -10.43 -4.05 -10.88
N ILE A 153 -10.59 -3.32 -11.98
CA ILE A 153 -11.20 -3.88 -13.19
C ILE A 153 -10.48 -5.16 -13.66
N TYR A 154 -9.16 -5.25 -13.47
CA TYR A 154 -8.38 -6.43 -13.86
C TYR A 154 -8.59 -7.64 -12.96
N GLU A 155 -9.16 -7.47 -11.78
CA GLU A 155 -9.53 -8.57 -10.89
C GLU A 155 -10.82 -9.27 -11.34
N GLN A 156 -11.63 -8.56 -12.12
CA GLN A 156 -12.93 -9.05 -12.64
C GLN A 156 -12.88 -9.38 -14.12
N THR A 157 -11.82 -8.97 -14.83
CA THR A 157 -11.70 -9.17 -16.28
C THR A 157 -11.19 -10.58 -16.58
N ASP A 158 -11.93 -11.37 -17.33
CA ASP A 158 -11.44 -12.64 -17.88
C ASP A 158 -10.45 -12.35 -19.03
N ILE A 159 -9.30 -13.03 -19.00
CA ILE A 159 -8.29 -12.93 -20.07
C ILE A 159 -8.86 -13.30 -21.45
N LYS A 160 -9.85 -14.18 -21.51
CA LYS A 160 -10.53 -14.55 -22.76
C LYS A 160 -11.32 -13.38 -23.35
N GLU A 161 -11.94 -12.53 -22.51
CA GLU A 161 -12.64 -11.33 -22.96
C GLU A 161 -11.66 -10.31 -23.53
N LEU A 162 -10.49 -10.16 -22.92
CA LEU A 162 -9.43 -9.31 -23.46
C LEU A 162 -8.94 -9.83 -24.82
N THR A 163 -8.75 -11.15 -24.96
CA THR A 163 -8.34 -11.75 -26.23
C THR A 163 -9.32 -11.43 -27.34
N SER A 164 -10.63 -11.48 -27.05
CA SER A 164 -11.66 -11.13 -28.04
C SER A 164 -11.58 -9.69 -28.49
N LYS A 165 -11.33 -8.75 -27.58
CA LYS A 165 -11.20 -7.30 -27.89
C LYS A 165 -10.01 -6.99 -28.81
N PHE A 166 -8.91 -7.76 -28.72
CA PHE A 166 -7.70 -7.51 -29.50
C PHE A 166 -7.63 -8.34 -30.80
N ASN A 167 -8.57 -9.26 -31.03
CA ASN A 167 -8.64 -10.04 -32.27
C ASN A 167 -9.62 -9.42 -33.29
N GLU A 168 -10.27 -8.30 -33.00
CA GLU A 168 -11.20 -7.59 -33.88
C GLU A 168 -10.48 -6.53 -34.78
N ASP A 169 -9.14 -6.44 -34.68
CA ASP A 169 -8.26 -5.68 -35.58
C ASP A 169 -7.51 -6.63 -36.55
#